data_5d7bba52b2c818c5eec712080eec74c7
#
_entry.id   5d7bba52b2c818c5eec712080eec74c7
#
_cell.length_a   1.000
_cell.length_b   1.000
_cell.length_c   1.000
_cell.angle_alpha   90.00
_cell.angle_beta   90.00
_cell.angle_gamma   90.00
#
_symmetry.space_group_name_H-M   'P 1'
#
loop_
_entity.id
_entity.type
_entity.pdbx_description
1 polymer ?
#
loop_
_entity_poly.entity_id
_entity_poly.type
_entity_poly.pdbx_seq_one_letter_code
_entity_poly.pdbx_strand_id
1 'polypeptide(L)'
;MIPGSRSILRRLGVGLGAGLTLASLADDLAVIHGGSTAVTEELPDGRTRKLTAAAMARLVGRYSAAVAARSAPGEPVVVATPNGMDQLMVCLAVARVGRLPAPVNPQMSTAEVRHVVSDCGASLVVRSASELERGKGSSSAAPSPADPDPGDVAALFYTSGTTGKPKGAELTHRGLVGQMSAAALTPPLLRGQEILMGLPVAHIMGFIAVLAPMVSGVPVYFLDRFDAERALEVIEDRRVTGFMGVPALYRMMLEAGAADRDLTSVRFWLSGADVMPADLARQFKSFGATISVPLLGSFGEAAFVEGYGMVEVAGGVAAKVSPPMLPIGLGDSLGIRLPGWEFRVVDDEGEPVRGGASGELQLRGPGVLEGYWGDEANTAAVLTEDGWLRTGDLVRPGPLGTVVFCGRVKNVVLSGGYTVYPTEVETDLEEHRDVAEAVVLGVPDARFGESVVAAVRLRPGAELTEEALMRWASQRMARYKAPRRIVFVDEMPVTGTRKVQRDKLAALFTTA
;
A
#
# COMPACT_ATOMS: atom_id res chain seq x y z
N MET A 1 -38.49 16.29 -8.21
CA MET A 1 -37.31 15.49 -8.62
C MET A 1 -37.54 14.05 -8.19
N ILE A 2 -37.35 13.10 -9.09
CA ILE A 2 -37.47 11.67 -8.81
C ILE A 2 -36.51 11.30 -7.67
N PRO A 3 -36.97 10.57 -6.62
CA PRO A 3 -36.04 10.09 -5.57
C PRO A 3 -34.88 9.31 -6.21
N GLY A 4 -33.65 9.71 -5.94
CA GLY A 4 -32.45 9.10 -6.52
C GLY A 4 -31.79 9.86 -7.68
N SER A 5 -32.47 10.84 -8.32
CA SER A 5 -31.88 11.59 -9.44
C SER A 5 -30.60 12.36 -9.08
N ARG A 6 -30.53 12.94 -7.88
CA ARG A 6 -29.32 13.62 -7.37
C ARG A 6 -28.13 12.66 -7.21
N SER A 7 -28.39 11.46 -6.68
CA SER A 7 -27.37 10.43 -6.51
C SER A 7 -26.80 9.98 -7.87
N ILE A 8 -27.66 9.74 -8.85
CA ILE A 8 -27.25 9.32 -10.19
C ILE A 8 -26.44 10.41 -10.88
N LEU A 9 -26.93 11.66 -10.85
CA LEU A 9 -26.23 12.80 -11.49
C LEU A 9 -24.85 13.06 -10.86
N ARG A 10 -24.76 13.05 -9.50
CA ARG A 10 -23.47 13.23 -8.83
C ARG A 10 -22.52 12.08 -9.13
N ARG A 11 -23.03 10.85 -9.11
CA ARG A 11 -22.27 9.66 -9.46
C ARG A 11 -21.68 9.72 -10.87
N LEU A 12 -22.51 10.07 -11.86
CA LEU A 12 -22.04 10.25 -13.25
C LEU A 12 -21.04 11.41 -13.34
N GLY A 13 -21.33 12.54 -12.68
CA GLY A 13 -20.40 13.66 -12.63
C GLY A 13 -19.03 13.26 -12.09
N VAL A 14 -18.98 12.63 -10.92
CA VAL A 14 -17.73 12.12 -10.34
C VAL A 14 -17.04 11.14 -11.28
N GLY A 15 -17.76 10.15 -11.79
CA GLY A 15 -17.18 9.11 -12.66
C GLY A 15 -16.64 9.64 -13.99
N LEU A 16 -17.15 10.78 -14.46
CA LEU A 16 -16.71 11.48 -15.66
C LEU A 16 -15.65 12.56 -15.36
N GLY A 17 -15.12 12.62 -14.14
CA GLY A 17 -14.03 13.53 -13.77
C GLY A 17 -14.47 14.87 -13.21
N ALA A 18 -15.76 15.05 -12.85
CA ALA A 18 -16.23 16.28 -12.21
C ALA A 18 -15.80 16.33 -10.72
N GLY A 19 -14.55 16.71 -10.48
CA GLY A 19 -14.10 17.31 -9.23
C GLY A 19 -14.28 16.48 -7.95
N LEU A 20 -13.83 15.23 -7.93
CA LEU A 20 -13.69 14.52 -6.64
C LEU A 20 -12.45 15.05 -5.93
N THR A 21 -12.65 15.69 -4.78
CA THR A 21 -11.57 16.16 -3.91
C THR A 21 -11.64 15.47 -2.55
N LEU A 22 -10.52 15.41 -1.83
CA LEU A 22 -10.53 14.87 -0.46
C LEU A 22 -11.44 15.71 0.46
N ALA A 23 -11.57 17.02 0.15
CA ALA A 23 -12.42 17.94 0.88
C ALA A 23 -13.92 17.64 0.73
N SER A 24 -14.37 17.26 -0.46
CA SER A 24 -15.79 16.97 -0.75
C SER A 24 -16.16 15.49 -0.57
N LEU A 25 -15.17 14.60 -0.47
CA LEU A 25 -15.35 13.15 -0.59
C LEU A 25 -16.44 12.59 0.32
N ALA A 26 -16.45 12.94 1.60
CA ALA A 26 -17.43 12.42 2.55
C ALA A 26 -18.88 12.83 2.19
N ASP A 27 -19.06 14.07 1.77
CA ASP A 27 -20.36 14.60 1.33
C ASP A 27 -20.81 13.96 0.01
N ASP A 28 -19.89 13.74 -0.92
CA ASP A 28 -20.16 13.08 -2.20
C ASP A 28 -20.58 11.63 -2.01
N LEU A 29 -19.86 10.89 -1.16
CA LEU A 29 -20.22 9.51 -0.83
C LEU A 29 -21.61 9.43 -0.16
N ALA A 30 -21.95 10.41 0.71
CA ALA A 30 -23.27 10.47 1.32
C ALA A 30 -24.38 10.72 0.27
N VAL A 31 -24.11 11.55 -0.75
CA VAL A 31 -25.05 11.79 -1.86
C VAL A 31 -25.18 10.55 -2.76
N ILE A 32 -24.04 9.88 -3.07
CA ILE A 32 -24.00 8.74 -4.00
C ILE A 32 -24.56 7.46 -3.38
N HIS A 33 -24.17 7.15 -2.14
CA HIS A 33 -24.42 5.87 -1.48
C HIS A 33 -25.40 5.96 -0.30
N GLY A 34 -25.58 7.14 0.28
CA GLY A 34 -26.59 7.42 1.30
C GLY A 34 -26.51 6.52 2.53
N GLY A 35 -27.56 5.76 2.77
CA GLY A 35 -27.70 4.84 3.91
C GLY A 35 -27.02 3.48 3.71
N SER A 36 -26.37 3.23 2.58
CA SER A 36 -25.65 1.97 2.36
C SER A 36 -24.46 1.86 3.32
N THR A 37 -24.22 0.67 3.84
CA THR A 37 -23.01 0.38 4.65
C THR A 37 -21.77 0.58 3.80
N ALA A 38 -20.91 1.48 4.21
CA ALA A 38 -19.61 1.70 3.59
C ALA A 38 -18.54 0.85 4.25
N VAL A 39 -18.54 0.78 5.60
CA VAL A 39 -17.57 0.03 6.38
C VAL A 39 -18.25 -0.67 7.55
N THR A 40 -17.87 -1.92 7.80
CA THR A 40 -18.03 -2.62 9.07
C THR A 40 -16.65 -2.71 9.71
N GLU A 41 -16.43 -2.00 10.79
CA GLU A 41 -15.17 -1.96 11.52
C GLU A 41 -15.25 -2.85 12.75
N GLU A 42 -14.26 -3.71 12.93
CA GLU A 42 -14.07 -4.44 14.18
C GLU A 42 -13.22 -3.61 15.13
N LEU A 43 -13.71 -3.44 16.36
CA LEU A 43 -13.08 -2.65 17.40
C LEU A 43 -12.17 -3.54 18.26
N PRO A 44 -11.20 -2.96 19.01
CA PRO A 44 -10.27 -3.72 19.86
C PRO A 44 -10.94 -4.62 20.91
N ASP A 45 -12.20 -4.35 21.26
CA ASP A 45 -12.99 -5.15 22.19
C ASP A 45 -13.82 -6.26 21.52
N GLY A 46 -13.61 -6.51 20.21
CA GLY A 46 -14.32 -7.51 19.42
C GLY A 46 -15.73 -7.10 18.97
N ARG A 47 -16.23 -5.94 19.39
CA ARG A 47 -17.49 -5.41 18.86
C ARG A 47 -17.32 -4.88 17.47
N THR A 48 -18.39 -4.85 16.67
CA THR A 48 -18.38 -4.26 15.34
C THR A 48 -19.16 -2.95 15.29
N ARG A 49 -18.62 -1.98 14.56
CA ARG A 49 -19.26 -0.70 14.26
C ARG A 49 -19.59 -0.62 12.76
N LYS A 50 -20.87 -0.48 12.42
CA LYS A 50 -21.29 -0.26 11.02
C LYS A 50 -21.40 1.23 10.74
N LEU A 51 -20.73 1.68 9.70
CA LEU A 51 -20.72 3.06 9.23
C LEU A 51 -21.34 3.13 7.83
N THR A 52 -22.45 3.86 7.70
CA THR A 52 -22.99 4.21 6.38
C THR A 52 -22.31 5.46 5.84
N ALA A 53 -22.31 5.65 4.53
CA ALA A 53 -21.76 6.86 3.92
C ALA A 53 -22.34 8.15 4.53
N ALA A 54 -23.65 8.19 4.75
CA ALA A 54 -24.31 9.32 5.40
C ALA A 54 -23.92 9.51 6.88
N ALA A 55 -23.65 8.42 7.61
CA ALA A 55 -23.17 8.51 9.00
C ALA A 55 -21.75 9.05 9.06
N MET A 56 -20.88 8.60 8.15
CA MET A 56 -19.51 9.09 8.02
C MET A 56 -19.49 10.59 7.70
N ALA A 57 -20.28 11.05 6.72
CA ALA A 57 -20.35 12.46 6.38
C ALA A 57 -20.78 13.35 7.58
N ARG A 58 -21.75 12.87 8.37
CA ARG A 58 -22.15 13.58 9.62
C ARG A 58 -21.03 13.65 10.63
N LEU A 59 -20.25 12.57 10.82
CA LEU A 59 -19.10 12.55 11.73
C LEU A 59 -18.02 13.51 11.24
N VAL A 60 -17.66 13.42 9.95
CA VAL A 60 -16.70 14.32 9.30
C VAL A 60 -17.14 15.78 9.44
N GLY A 61 -18.42 16.08 9.21
CA GLY A 61 -18.95 17.44 9.40
C GLY A 61 -18.81 17.97 10.84
N ARG A 62 -19.04 17.12 11.86
CA ARG A 62 -18.82 17.50 13.26
C ARG A 62 -17.35 17.72 13.58
N TYR A 63 -16.48 16.81 13.18
CA TYR A 63 -15.04 16.92 13.39
C TYR A 63 -14.45 18.13 12.68
N SER A 64 -14.92 18.45 11.49
CA SER A 64 -14.43 19.60 10.72
C SER A 64 -14.75 20.94 11.41
N ALA A 65 -15.86 21.08 12.11
CA ALA A 65 -16.15 22.27 12.93
C ALA A 65 -15.12 22.46 14.06
N ALA A 66 -14.77 21.37 14.75
CA ALA A 66 -13.78 21.41 15.83
C ALA A 66 -12.35 21.66 15.31
N VAL A 67 -12.01 21.15 14.13
CA VAL A 67 -10.73 21.43 13.45
C VAL A 67 -10.65 22.88 13.03
N ALA A 68 -11.69 23.42 12.36
CA ALA A 68 -11.72 24.82 11.90
C ALA A 68 -11.59 25.83 13.04
N ALA A 69 -12.09 25.50 14.23
CA ALA A 69 -11.97 26.35 15.43
C ALA A 69 -10.56 26.35 16.05
N ARG A 70 -9.67 25.44 15.65
CA ARG A 70 -8.36 25.17 16.28
C ARG A 70 -7.17 25.29 15.35
N SER A 71 -7.39 25.52 14.05
CA SER A 71 -6.35 25.62 13.02
C SER A 71 -6.76 26.60 11.91
N ALA A 72 -5.80 27.20 11.23
CA ALA A 72 -6.04 28.08 10.09
C ALA A 72 -6.08 27.31 8.75
N PRO A 73 -6.71 27.85 7.69
CA PRO A 73 -6.65 27.27 6.35
C PRO A 73 -5.21 27.08 5.87
N GLY A 74 -4.94 25.96 5.18
CA GLY A 74 -3.61 25.61 4.67
C GLY A 74 -2.66 25.02 5.72
N GLU A 75 -2.97 25.09 7.02
CA GLU A 75 -2.10 24.53 8.06
C GLU A 75 -2.13 22.99 8.07
N PRO A 76 -0.97 22.32 8.26
CA PRO A 76 -0.91 20.91 8.54
C PRO A 76 -1.54 20.58 9.91
N VAL A 77 -2.26 19.46 9.95
CA VAL A 77 -2.83 18.88 11.17
C VAL A 77 -2.37 17.44 11.29
N VAL A 78 -1.58 17.14 12.32
CA VAL A 78 -1.11 15.77 12.55
C VAL A 78 -2.24 14.93 13.13
N VAL A 79 -2.55 13.82 12.44
CA VAL A 79 -3.59 12.87 12.85
C VAL A 79 -2.93 11.64 13.44
N ALA A 80 -2.78 11.64 14.76
CA ALA A 80 -2.11 10.61 15.55
C ALA A 80 -3.10 9.72 16.33
N THR A 81 -4.27 9.50 15.78
CA THR A 81 -5.29 8.60 16.34
C THR A 81 -4.89 7.14 16.16
N PRO A 82 -5.44 6.19 16.94
CA PRO A 82 -5.32 4.77 16.63
C PRO A 82 -5.73 4.44 15.19
N ASN A 83 -5.21 3.33 14.65
CA ASN A 83 -5.62 2.84 13.35
C ASN A 83 -7.13 2.56 13.34
N GLY A 84 -7.79 2.90 12.25
CA GLY A 84 -9.22 2.66 12.10
C GLY A 84 -9.96 3.76 11.37
N MET A 85 -11.29 3.64 11.34
CA MET A 85 -12.14 4.58 10.61
C MET A 85 -12.15 5.97 11.23
N ASP A 86 -11.89 6.09 12.53
CA ASP A 86 -11.77 7.41 13.16
C ASP A 86 -10.57 8.19 12.61
N GLN A 87 -9.45 7.52 12.31
CA GLN A 87 -8.30 8.14 11.67
C GLN A 87 -8.66 8.67 10.29
N LEU A 88 -9.33 7.85 9.47
CA LEU A 88 -9.81 8.28 8.15
C LEU A 88 -10.77 9.47 8.25
N MET A 89 -11.77 9.39 9.13
CA MET A 89 -12.76 10.47 9.26
C MET A 89 -12.15 11.78 9.77
N VAL A 90 -11.13 11.72 10.63
CA VAL A 90 -10.38 12.91 11.06
C VAL A 90 -9.59 13.48 9.88
N CYS A 91 -8.91 12.65 9.06
CA CYS A 91 -8.23 13.13 7.85
C CYS A 91 -9.21 13.82 6.89
N LEU A 92 -10.37 13.21 6.63
CA LEU A 92 -11.40 13.82 5.78
C LEU A 92 -11.96 15.13 6.37
N ALA A 93 -12.09 15.19 7.71
CA ALA A 93 -12.56 16.40 8.38
C ALA A 93 -11.56 17.55 8.30
N VAL A 94 -10.27 17.25 8.39
CA VAL A 94 -9.17 18.20 8.21
C VAL A 94 -9.18 18.73 6.79
N ALA A 95 -9.20 17.85 5.79
CA ALA A 95 -9.24 18.24 4.38
C ALA A 95 -10.52 19.03 4.03
N ARG A 96 -11.68 18.64 4.62
CA ARG A 96 -12.98 19.30 4.38
C ARG A 96 -12.99 20.79 4.66
N VAL A 97 -12.14 21.26 5.54
CA VAL A 97 -12.02 22.67 5.90
C VAL A 97 -10.75 23.33 5.38
N GLY A 98 -10.12 22.73 4.36
CA GLY A 98 -8.96 23.29 3.68
C GLY A 98 -7.69 23.30 4.52
N ARG A 99 -7.50 22.28 5.37
CA ARG A 99 -6.25 22.00 6.10
C ARG A 99 -5.62 20.75 5.52
N LEU A 100 -4.34 20.52 5.85
CA LEU A 100 -3.57 19.40 5.33
C LEU A 100 -3.49 18.29 6.39
N PRO A 101 -4.22 17.19 6.27
CA PRO A 101 -4.04 16.06 7.18
C PRO A 101 -2.67 15.43 6.98
N ALA A 102 -1.96 15.21 8.08
CA ALA A 102 -0.71 14.45 8.15
C ALA A 102 -0.94 13.20 9.04
N PRO A 103 -1.47 12.10 8.47
CA PRO A 103 -1.70 10.89 9.24
C PRO A 103 -0.38 10.23 9.63
N VAL A 104 -0.27 9.79 10.89
CA VAL A 104 0.87 9.07 11.41
C VAL A 104 0.49 7.67 11.85
N ASN A 105 1.37 6.70 11.59
CA ASN A 105 1.16 5.33 12.01
C ASN A 105 1.19 5.22 13.54
N PRO A 106 0.19 4.58 14.18
CA PRO A 106 0.17 4.39 15.63
C PRO A 106 1.39 3.64 16.20
N GLN A 107 2.11 2.92 15.36
CA GLN A 107 3.34 2.20 15.75
C GLN A 107 4.59 3.10 15.74
N MET A 108 4.50 4.33 15.26
CA MET A 108 5.60 5.29 15.33
C MET A 108 5.95 5.61 16.78
N SER A 109 7.23 5.68 17.07
CA SER A 109 7.73 6.12 18.37
C SER A 109 7.36 7.58 18.66
N THR A 110 7.34 7.95 19.92
CA THR A 110 7.10 9.35 20.32
C THR A 110 8.11 10.32 19.68
N ALA A 111 9.33 9.87 19.41
CA ALA A 111 10.35 10.67 18.74
C ALA A 111 10.02 10.91 17.27
N GLU A 112 9.57 9.89 16.56
CA GLU A 112 9.14 9.98 15.15
C GLU A 112 7.90 10.89 15.02
N VAL A 113 6.90 10.72 15.89
CA VAL A 113 5.72 11.60 15.88
C VAL A 113 6.12 13.06 16.16
N ARG A 114 7.04 13.32 17.12
CA ARG A 114 7.56 14.67 17.38
C ARG A 114 8.30 15.23 16.17
N HIS A 115 9.06 14.39 15.45
CA HIS A 115 9.70 14.80 14.21
C HIS A 115 8.65 15.25 13.18
N VAL A 116 7.63 14.45 12.91
CA VAL A 116 6.53 14.81 11.98
C VAL A 116 5.89 16.15 12.36
N VAL A 117 5.55 16.35 13.64
CA VAL A 117 4.94 17.60 14.13
C VAL A 117 5.87 18.81 13.89
N SER A 118 7.16 18.65 14.18
CA SER A 118 8.14 19.73 13.99
C SER A 118 8.42 20.02 12.51
N ASP A 119 8.49 18.98 11.71
CA ASP A 119 8.81 19.04 10.28
C ASP A 119 7.70 19.74 9.50
N CYS A 120 6.43 19.36 9.70
CA CYS A 120 5.33 20.03 9.02
C CYS A 120 4.86 21.32 9.72
N GLY A 121 5.40 21.69 10.87
CA GLY A 121 4.98 22.89 11.62
C GLY A 121 3.54 22.83 12.13
N ALA A 122 3.00 21.62 12.38
CA ALA A 122 1.62 21.45 12.78
C ALA A 122 1.33 22.10 14.14
N SER A 123 0.37 23.01 14.18
CA SER A 123 -0.14 23.63 15.41
C SER A 123 -1.16 22.74 16.14
N LEU A 124 -1.80 21.81 15.43
CA LEU A 124 -2.80 20.89 15.95
C LEU A 124 -2.38 19.42 15.76
N VAL A 125 -2.40 18.67 16.87
CA VAL A 125 -2.23 17.21 16.86
C VAL A 125 -3.48 16.57 17.44
N VAL A 126 -4.16 15.75 16.66
CA VAL A 126 -5.37 15.01 17.09
C VAL A 126 -4.97 13.59 17.45
N ARG A 127 -5.07 13.23 18.73
CA ARG A 127 -4.73 11.88 19.24
C ARG A 127 -5.92 10.96 19.40
N SER A 128 -7.14 11.54 19.45
CA SER A 128 -8.39 10.80 19.52
C SER A 128 -9.50 11.58 18.85
N ALA A 129 -10.36 10.92 18.09
CA ALA A 129 -11.56 11.53 17.52
C ALA A 129 -12.47 12.15 18.60
N SER A 130 -12.47 11.59 19.83
CA SER A 130 -13.23 12.12 20.96
C SER A 130 -12.78 13.51 21.41
N GLU A 131 -11.56 13.94 21.10
CA GLU A 131 -11.10 15.32 21.35
C GLU A 131 -11.84 16.35 20.49
N LEU A 132 -12.29 15.93 19.31
CA LEU A 132 -13.07 16.75 18.39
C LEU A 132 -14.56 16.76 18.73
N GLU A 133 -15.06 15.78 19.47
CA GLU A 133 -16.44 15.72 19.95
C GLU A 133 -16.68 16.58 21.18
N ARG A 134 -15.70 16.70 22.08
CA ARG A 134 -15.80 17.40 23.38
C ARG A 134 -15.50 18.89 23.32
N GLY A 135 -15.04 19.42 22.18
CA GLY A 135 -14.67 20.83 22.04
C GLY A 135 -15.86 21.79 22.13
N LYS A 136 -15.70 22.93 22.82
CA LYS A 136 -16.65 24.05 22.76
C LYS A 136 -16.74 24.51 21.30
N GLY A 137 -17.83 24.22 20.63
CA GLY A 137 -18.02 24.48 19.19
C GLY A 137 -18.71 23.34 18.44
N SER A 138 -18.85 22.16 19.07
CA SER A 138 -19.49 20.97 18.46
C SER A 138 -21.01 21.14 18.19
N SER A 139 -21.61 22.23 18.61
CA SER A 139 -23.03 22.53 18.38
C SER A 139 -23.28 23.51 17.22
N SER A 140 -22.26 24.03 16.56
CA SER A 140 -22.41 24.82 15.35
C SER A 140 -22.68 23.94 14.14
N ALA A 141 -23.46 24.43 13.17
CA ALA A 141 -23.64 23.75 11.90
C ALA A 141 -22.27 23.43 11.27
N ALA A 142 -22.14 22.26 10.65
CA ALA A 142 -20.90 21.87 9.97
C ALA A 142 -20.49 22.97 8.98
N PRO A 143 -19.21 23.40 8.96
CA PRO A 143 -18.75 24.36 7.95
C PRO A 143 -19.03 23.84 6.55
N SER A 144 -19.20 24.72 5.58
CA SER A 144 -19.21 24.31 4.18
C SER A 144 -17.88 23.64 3.82
N PRO A 145 -17.87 22.62 2.95
CA PRO A 145 -16.63 22.09 2.43
C PRO A 145 -15.81 23.19 1.74
N ALA A 146 -14.50 23.14 1.88
CA ALA A 146 -13.61 23.89 1.02
C ALA A 146 -13.78 23.41 -0.43
N ASP A 147 -13.50 24.28 -1.37
CA ASP A 147 -13.57 24.00 -2.81
C ASP A 147 -12.18 24.18 -3.44
N PRO A 148 -11.22 23.29 -3.14
CA PRO A 148 -9.87 23.36 -3.66
C PRO A 148 -9.83 22.93 -5.12
N ASP A 149 -8.84 23.43 -5.87
CA ASP A 149 -8.52 22.89 -7.17
C ASP A 149 -8.00 21.44 -7.05
N PRO A 150 -8.28 20.55 -8.01
CA PRO A 150 -7.77 19.18 -7.99
C PRO A 150 -6.23 19.09 -7.92
N GLY A 151 -5.51 20.10 -8.35
CA GLY A 151 -4.05 20.21 -8.28
C GLY A 151 -3.52 20.71 -6.94
N ASP A 152 -4.38 21.23 -6.05
CA ASP A 152 -3.92 21.68 -4.74
C ASP A 152 -3.47 20.51 -3.87
N VAL A 153 -2.50 20.77 -2.98
CA VAL A 153 -2.05 19.78 -1.99
C VAL A 153 -3.21 19.44 -1.05
N ALA A 154 -3.47 18.15 -0.92
CA ALA A 154 -4.61 17.61 -0.17
C ALA A 154 -4.20 16.97 1.17
N ALA A 155 -2.98 16.46 1.26
CA ALA A 155 -2.47 15.78 2.46
C ALA A 155 -0.94 15.65 2.41
N LEU A 156 -0.34 15.44 3.59
CA LEU A 156 1.08 15.12 3.76
C LEU A 156 1.20 13.65 4.21
N PHE A 157 1.77 12.79 3.37
CA PHE A 157 2.06 11.42 3.77
C PHE A 157 3.54 11.23 4.05
N TYR A 158 3.87 10.82 5.27
CA TYR A 158 5.26 10.66 5.70
C TYR A 158 5.82 9.30 5.26
N THR A 159 6.95 9.35 4.55
CA THR A 159 7.69 8.16 4.10
C THR A 159 8.87 7.90 5.05
N SER A 160 9.23 6.63 5.25
CA SER A 160 10.51 6.28 5.86
C SER A 160 11.62 6.57 4.83
N GLY A 161 12.15 7.79 4.84
CA GLY A 161 13.20 8.19 3.92
C GLY A 161 14.45 7.32 4.01
N THR A 162 15.21 7.25 2.92
CA THR A 162 16.51 6.55 2.85
C THR A 162 17.56 7.15 3.77
N THR A 163 17.34 8.37 4.26
CA THR A 163 18.21 9.13 5.17
C THR A 163 17.87 8.95 6.64
N GLY A 164 16.94 8.05 6.97
CA GLY A 164 16.57 7.70 8.35
C GLY A 164 15.50 8.58 9.01
N LYS A 165 15.21 9.78 8.50
CA LYS A 165 14.11 10.62 9.00
C LYS A 165 12.92 10.59 8.02
N PRO A 166 11.67 10.45 8.52
CA PRO A 166 10.48 10.54 7.68
C PRO A 166 10.37 11.89 6.98
N LYS A 167 9.96 11.89 5.70
CA LYS A 167 9.71 13.09 4.89
C LYS A 167 8.24 13.17 4.51
N GLY A 168 7.65 14.36 4.57
CA GLY A 168 6.25 14.59 4.21
C GLY A 168 6.09 14.78 2.70
N ALA A 169 5.57 13.79 1.99
CA ALA A 169 5.22 13.92 0.58
C ALA A 169 3.93 14.74 0.42
N GLU A 170 3.97 15.79 -0.39
CA GLU A 170 2.86 16.65 -0.74
C GLU A 170 2.01 15.99 -1.83
N LEU A 171 0.85 15.46 -1.45
CA LEU A 171 -0.03 14.74 -2.36
C LEU A 171 -1.27 15.59 -2.68
N THR A 172 -1.58 15.70 -3.98
CA THR A 172 -2.71 16.51 -4.45
C THR A 172 -4.05 15.79 -4.33
N HIS A 173 -5.15 16.55 -4.38
CA HIS A 173 -6.50 15.97 -4.46
C HIS A 173 -6.66 15.07 -5.68
N ARG A 174 -6.13 15.47 -6.83
CA ARG A 174 -6.14 14.66 -8.07
C ARG A 174 -5.38 13.35 -7.88
N GLY A 175 -4.22 13.39 -7.23
CA GLY A 175 -3.40 12.22 -6.96
C GLY A 175 -4.10 11.24 -6.02
N LEU A 176 -4.64 11.72 -4.90
CA LEU A 176 -5.22 10.87 -3.87
C LEU A 176 -6.58 10.27 -4.25
N VAL A 177 -7.48 11.09 -4.77
CA VAL A 177 -8.87 10.64 -5.00
C VAL A 177 -9.34 10.81 -6.44
N GLY A 178 -8.73 11.69 -7.23
CA GLY A 178 -9.12 11.90 -8.62
C GLY A 178 -8.98 10.61 -9.46
N GLN A 179 -7.93 9.82 -9.21
CA GLN A 179 -7.69 8.54 -9.88
C GLN A 179 -8.79 7.49 -9.59
N MET A 180 -9.51 7.62 -8.48
CA MET A 180 -10.61 6.72 -8.11
C MET A 180 -11.96 7.11 -8.73
N SER A 181 -12.05 8.24 -9.40
CA SER A 181 -13.32 8.78 -9.92
C SER A 181 -14.08 7.78 -10.77
N ALA A 182 -13.38 7.06 -11.65
CA ALA A 182 -13.97 6.01 -12.49
C ALA A 182 -14.61 4.86 -11.68
N ALA A 183 -14.13 4.61 -10.46
CA ALA A 183 -14.70 3.59 -9.57
C ALA A 183 -16.14 3.90 -9.15
N ALA A 184 -16.55 5.18 -9.18
CA ALA A 184 -17.94 5.58 -8.94
C ALA A 184 -18.91 4.97 -9.97
N LEU A 185 -18.43 4.60 -11.16
CA LEU A 185 -19.22 3.95 -12.22
C LEU A 185 -19.33 2.43 -12.05
N THR A 186 -18.78 1.84 -10.99
CA THR A 186 -18.81 0.40 -10.74
C THR A 186 -20.24 -0.15 -10.85
N PRO A 187 -20.46 -1.21 -11.65
CA PRO A 187 -21.77 -1.80 -11.84
C PRO A 187 -22.41 -2.28 -10.52
N PRO A 188 -23.74 -2.19 -10.36
CA PRO A 188 -24.43 -2.64 -9.15
C PRO A 188 -24.17 -4.12 -8.77
N LEU A 189 -23.93 -4.97 -9.76
CA LEU A 189 -23.60 -6.39 -9.56
C LEU A 189 -22.34 -6.61 -8.71
N LEU A 190 -21.38 -5.68 -8.79
CA LEU A 190 -20.15 -5.78 -8.02
C LEU A 190 -20.27 -5.16 -6.62
N ARG A 191 -21.38 -4.47 -6.32
CA ARG A 191 -21.58 -3.80 -5.02
C ARG A 191 -22.06 -4.72 -3.90
N GLY A 192 -22.55 -5.91 -4.22
CA GLY A 192 -22.94 -6.92 -3.22
C GLY A 192 -21.76 -7.68 -2.62
N GLN A 193 -20.54 -7.31 -3.02
CA GLN A 193 -19.29 -7.91 -2.55
C GLN A 193 -18.77 -7.16 -1.33
N GLU A 194 -18.06 -7.83 -0.44
CA GLU A 194 -17.39 -7.25 0.72
C GLU A 194 -15.87 -7.52 0.63
N ILE A 195 -15.06 -6.52 0.95
CA ILE A 195 -13.60 -6.63 0.96
C ILE A 195 -13.11 -6.58 2.41
N LEU A 196 -12.34 -7.60 2.81
CA LEU A 196 -11.63 -7.62 4.09
C LEU A 196 -10.28 -6.94 3.96
N MET A 197 -9.93 -6.10 4.93
CA MET A 197 -8.60 -5.54 5.08
C MET A 197 -8.26 -5.18 6.53
N GLY A 198 -6.96 -5.11 6.82
CA GLY A 198 -6.42 -4.71 8.12
C GLY A 198 -5.13 -3.88 7.96
N LEU A 199 -5.05 -3.06 6.89
CA LEU A 199 -3.89 -2.21 6.61
C LEU A 199 -3.98 -0.89 7.38
N PRO A 200 -2.83 -0.31 7.82
CA PRO A 200 -2.83 0.98 8.50
C PRO A 200 -3.34 2.10 7.59
N VAL A 201 -4.38 2.81 8.04
CA VAL A 201 -4.97 3.97 7.32
C VAL A 201 -3.96 5.11 7.17
N ALA A 202 -3.03 5.27 8.11
CA ALA A 202 -1.95 6.26 8.01
C ALA A 202 -0.93 5.99 6.88
N HIS A 203 -0.94 4.79 6.31
CA HIS A 203 -0.11 4.47 5.15
C HIS A 203 -0.90 4.63 3.86
N ILE A 204 -0.28 5.17 2.80
CA ILE A 204 -0.96 5.45 1.53
C ILE A 204 -1.74 4.26 0.98
N MET A 205 -1.18 3.05 1.04
CA MET A 205 -1.86 1.84 0.59
C MET A 205 -3.15 1.59 1.38
N GLY A 206 -3.11 1.65 2.71
CA GLY A 206 -4.29 1.45 3.56
C GLY A 206 -5.33 2.55 3.36
N PHE A 207 -4.89 3.80 3.21
CA PHE A 207 -5.76 4.95 2.96
C PHE A 207 -6.56 4.76 1.67
N ILE A 208 -5.87 4.48 0.57
CA ILE A 208 -6.50 4.29 -0.75
C ILE A 208 -7.30 3.00 -0.80
N ALA A 209 -6.81 1.94 -0.15
CA ALA A 209 -7.48 0.64 -0.09
C ALA A 209 -8.87 0.71 0.56
N VAL A 210 -9.08 1.62 1.51
CA VAL A 210 -10.41 1.87 2.09
C VAL A 210 -11.24 2.78 1.18
N LEU A 211 -10.64 3.84 0.63
CA LEU A 211 -11.37 4.83 -0.15
C LEU A 211 -11.89 4.30 -1.48
N ALA A 212 -11.10 3.52 -2.22
CA ALA A 212 -11.48 3.04 -3.55
C ALA A 212 -12.74 2.14 -3.52
N PRO A 213 -12.88 1.13 -2.63
CA PRO A 213 -14.12 0.40 -2.45
C PRO A 213 -15.30 1.29 -2.03
N MET A 214 -15.06 2.26 -1.13
CA MET A 214 -16.12 3.19 -0.71
C MET A 214 -16.64 4.02 -1.87
N VAL A 215 -15.78 4.52 -2.75
CA VAL A 215 -16.17 5.25 -3.97
C VAL A 215 -16.99 4.34 -4.90
N SER A 216 -16.58 3.08 -5.02
CA SER A 216 -17.29 2.05 -5.80
C SER A 216 -18.65 1.66 -5.20
N GLY A 217 -18.87 1.90 -3.90
CA GLY A 217 -20.02 1.40 -3.15
C GLY A 217 -19.90 -0.07 -2.77
N VAL A 218 -18.67 -0.60 -2.70
CA VAL A 218 -18.35 -1.93 -2.19
C VAL A 218 -18.04 -1.81 -0.70
N PRO A 219 -18.76 -2.53 0.19
CA PRO A 219 -18.51 -2.49 1.63
C PRO A 219 -17.10 -3.03 1.97
N VAL A 220 -16.50 -2.42 2.99
CA VAL A 220 -15.24 -2.87 3.57
C VAL A 220 -15.51 -3.49 4.95
N TYR A 221 -14.97 -4.66 5.23
CA TYR A 221 -14.79 -5.15 6.59
C TYR A 221 -13.36 -4.79 7.02
N PHE A 222 -13.25 -4.00 8.07
CA PHE A 222 -11.98 -3.44 8.50
C PHE A 222 -11.57 -3.99 9.87
N LEU A 223 -10.38 -4.58 9.94
CA LEU A 223 -9.71 -4.96 11.19
C LEU A 223 -8.80 -3.80 11.62
N ASP A 224 -8.98 -3.27 12.82
CA ASP A 224 -8.12 -2.20 13.37
C ASP A 224 -6.67 -2.67 13.53
N ARG A 225 -6.50 -3.96 13.81
CA ARG A 225 -5.25 -4.69 13.84
C ARG A 225 -5.41 -6.00 13.09
N PHE A 226 -4.51 -6.25 12.15
CA PHE A 226 -4.52 -7.53 11.44
C PHE A 226 -4.12 -8.68 12.38
N ASP A 227 -4.98 -9.67 12.42
CA ASP A 227 -4.77 -10.98 13.03
C ASP A 227 -5.14 -12.04 12.00
N ALA A 228 -4.26 -13.02 11.76
CA ALA A 228 -4.42 -13.97 10.66
C ALA A 228 -5.55 -14.97 10.90
N GLU A 229 -5.68 -15.50 12.13
CA GLU A 229 -6.77 -16.42 12.49
C GLU A 229 -8.12 -15.70 12.38
N ARG A 230 -8.19 -14.48 12.93
CA ARG A 230 -9.40 -13.66 12.85
C ARG A 230 -9.78 -13.31 11.41
N ALA A 231 -8.80 -13.00 10.56
CA ALA A 231 -9.06 -12.73 9.15
C ALA A 231 -9.65 -13.96 8.43
N LEU A 232 -9.13 -15.16 8.70
CA LEU A 232 -9.65 -16.41 8.15
C LEU A 232 -11.08 -16.68 8.63
N GLU A 233 -11.37 -16.52 9.93
CA GLU A 233 -12.73 -16.63 10.49
C GLU A 233 -13.70 -15.66 9.81
N VAL A 234 -13.31 -14.39 9.66
CA VAL A 234 -14.16 -13.37 9.00
C VAL A 234 -14.45 -13.74 7.55
N ILE A 235 -13.47 -14.29 6.82
CA ILE A 235 -13.68 -14.75 5.43
C ILE A 235 -14.73 -15.87 5.40
N GLU A 236 -14.61 -16.86 6.28
CA GLU A 236 -15.55 -17.98 6.35
C GLU A 236 -16.96 -17.53 6.76
N ASP A 237 -17.07 -16.87 7.90
CA ASP A 237 -18.35 -16.53 8.54
C ASP A 237 -19.15 -15.53 7.70
N ARG A 238 -18.48 -14.53 7.13
CA ARG A 238 -19.13 -13.46 6.37
C ARG A 238 -19.18 -13.71 4.88
N ARG A 239 -18.54 -14.77 4.41
CA ARG A 239 -18.41 -15.06 2.97
C ARG A 239 -17.84 -13.88 2.19
N VAL A 240 -16.76 -13.29 2.72
CA VAL A 240 -16.07 -12.17 2.11
C VAL A 240 -15.60 -12.53 0.70
N THR A 241 -15.71 -11.59 -0.23
CA THR A 241 -15.44 -11.85 -1.66
C THR A 241 -14.10 -11.31 -2.12
N GLY A 242 -13.44 -10.45 -1.34
CA GLY A 242 -12.11 -9.94 -1.62
C GLY A 242 -11.28 -9.74 -0.36
N PHE A 243 -9.99 -9.96 -0.45
CA PHE A 243 -9.03 -9.65 0.60
C PHE A 243 -7.93 -8.75 0.05
N MET A 244 -7.57 -7.70 0.79
CA MET A 244 -6.46 -6.82 0.44
C MET A 244 -5.41 -6.80 1.53
N GLY A 245 -4.16 -7.14 1.15
CA GLY A 245 -3.05 -7.21 2.07
C GLY A 245 -1.70 -6.95 1.42
N VAL A 246 -0.65 -7.22 2.16
CA VAL A 246 0.74 -7.26 1.70
C VAL A 246 1.26 -8.70 1.79
N PRO A 247 2.33 -9.09 1.08
CA PRO A 247 2.81 -10.48 1.07
C PRO A 247 3.00 -11.10 2.47
N ALA A 248 3.46 -10.30 3.44
CA ALA A 248 3.61 -10.76 4.82
C ALA A 248 2.28 -11.22 5.45
N LEU A 249 1.16 -10.57 5.15
CA LEU A 249 -0.15 -10.96 5.68
C LEU A 249 -0.62 -12.29 5.09
N TYR A 250 -0.34 -12.53 3.82
CA TYR A 250 -0.62 -13.81 3.16
C TYR A 250 0.19 -14.95 3.78
N ARG A 251 1.49 -14.72 4.07
CA ARG A 251 2.32 -15.72 4.78
C ARG A 251 1.75 -16.03 6.15
N MET A 252 1.37 -15.00 6.92
CA MET A 252 0.73 -15.19 8.25
C MET A 252 -0.58 -15.99 8.15
N MET A 253 -1.43 -15.72 7.17
CA MET A 253 -2.66 -16.49 6.95
C MET A 253 -2.36 -17.95 6.58
N LEU A 254 -1.34 -18.20 5.77
CA LEU A 254 -0.92 -19.56 5.42
C LEU A 254 -0.40 -20.32 6.66
N GLU A 255 0.42 -19.68 7.49
CA GLU A 255 0.92 -20.19 8.76
C GLU A 255 -0.22 -20.44 9.78
N ALA A 256 -1.28 -19.63 9.73
CA ALA A 256 -2.49 -19.80 10.54
C ALA A 256 -3.49 -20.84 10.00
N GLY A 257 -3.11 -21.63 8.98
CA GLY A 257 -3.91 -22.73 8.46
C GLY A 257 -4.92 -22.33 7.38
N ALA A 258 -4.64 -21.33 6.54
CA ALA A 258 -5.52 -20.94 5.43
C ALA A 258 -5.90 -22.10 4.50
N ALA A 259 -5.04 -23.12 4.38
CA ALA A 259 -5.30 -24.31 3.56
C ALA A 259 -6.44 -25.19 4.09
N ASP A 260 -6.73 -25.12 5.38
CA ASP A 260 -7.75 -25.94 6.05
C ASP A 260 -9.09 -25.20 6.24
N ARG A 261 -9.21 -23.96 5.70
CA ARG A 261 -10.38 -23.09 5.84
C ARG A 261 -11.22 -23.03 4.56
N ASP A 262 -12.53 -22.78 4.68
CA ASP A 262 -13.40 -22.52 3.52
C ASP A 262 -13.26 -21.08 3.02
N LEU A 263 -12.29 -20.85 2.15
CA LEU A 263 -12.05 -19.57 1.52
C LEU A 263 -12.70 -19.43 0.13
N THR A 264 -13.58 -20.38 -0.25
CA THR A 264 -14.21 -20.44 -1.58
C THR A 264 -15.21 -19.29 -1.86
N SER A 265 -15.46 -18.41 -0.90
CA SER A 265 -16.20 -17.15 -1.13
C SER A 265 -15.34 -16.09 -1.82
N VAL A 266 -14.02 -16.15 -1.68
CA VAL A 266 -13.11 -15.15 -2.22
C VAL A 266 -13.04 -15.27 -3.74
N ARG A 267 -13.25 -14.15 -4.43
CA ARG A 267 -13.21 -13.99 -5.89
C ARG A 267 -11.93 -13.34 -6.36
N PHE A 268 -11.33 -12.51 -5.51
CA PHE A 268 -10.09 -11.83 -5.81
C PHE A 268 -9.26 -11.58 -4.56
N TRP A 269 -7.98 -11.86 -4.69
CA TRP A 269 -6.94 -11.51 -3.74
C TRP A 269 -6.18 -10.31 -4.28
N LEU A 270 -5.92 -9.30 -3.43
CA LEU A 270 -5.19 -8.10 -3.82
C LEU A 270 -3.94 -7.95 -2.94
N SER A 271 -2.80 -7.74 -3.58
CA SER A 271 -1.53 -7.50 -2.91
C SER A 271 -0.85 -6.25 -3.46
N GLY A 272 0.02 -5.64 -2.67
CA GLY A 272 0.84 -4.52 -3.08
C GLY A 272 1.90 -4.15 -2.05
N ALA A 273 2.58 -3.06 -2.29
CA ALA A 273 3.64 -2.49 -1.46
C ALA A 273 4.94 -3.31 -1.37
N ASP A 274 4.93 -4.57 -1.78
CA ASP A 274 6.10 -5.44 -1.86
C ASP A 274 5.90 -6.52 -2.93
N VAL A 275 6.98 -7.21 -3.33
CA VAL A 275 6.94 -8.28 -4.33
C VAL A 275 6.20 -9.49 -3.77
N MET A 276 5.20 -9.96 -4.50
CA MET A 276 4.42 -11.14 -4.13
C MET A 276 5.06 -12.40 -4.73
N PRO A 277 5.52 -13.38 -3.91
CA PRO A 277 6.03 -14.63 -4.43
C PRO A 277 4.98 -15.37 -5.27
N ALA A 278 5.39 -15.84 -6.45
CA ALA A 278 4.49 -16.43 -7.43
C ALA A 278 3.81 -17.72 -6.93
N ASP A 279 4.49 -18.51 -6.12
CA ASP A 279 3.97 -19.72 -5.50
C ASP A 279 2.92 -19.40 -4.43
N LEU A 280 3.17 -18.40 -3.58
CA LEU A 280 2.22 -17.92 -2.58
C LEU A 280 0.95 -17.37 -3.25
N ALA A 281 1.09 -16.58 -4.31
CA ALA A 281 -0.04 -16.09 -5.09
C ALA A 281 -0.85 -17.25 -5.71
N ARG A 282 -0.18 -18.29 -6.24
CA ARG A 282 -0.87 -19.49 -6.78
C ARG A 282 -1.65 -20.24 -5.72
N GLN A 283 -1.08 -20.41 -4.52
CA GLN A 283 -1.77 -21.06 -3.42
C GLN A 283 -3.06 -20.32 -3.05
N PHE A 284 -2.99 -19.00 -2.85
CA PHE A 284 -4.19 -18.23 -2.52
C PHE A 284 -5.21 -18.19 -3.65
N LYS A 285 -4.80 -18.18 -4.92
CA LYS A 285 -5.72 -18.36 -6.05
C LYS A 285 -6.54 -19.64 -5.90
N SER A 286 -5.89 -20.76 -5.56
CA SER A 286 -6.54 -22.06 -5.45
C SER A 286 -7.48 -22.18 -4.24
N PHE A 287 -7.29 -21.40 -3.18
CA PHE A 287 -8.18 -21.38 -2.01
C PHE A 287 -9.51 -20.66 -2.31
N GLY A 288 -9.55 -19.71 -3.24
CA GLY A 288 -10.77 -19.04 -3.65
C GLY A 288 -11.48 -19.73 -4.81
N ALA A 289 -12.52 -19.11 -5.35
CA ALA A 289 -13.26 -19.64 -6.50
C ALA A 289 -13.70 -18.54 -7.46
N THR A 290 -13.90 -18.88 -8.73
CA THR A 290 -14.45 -17.97 -9.74
C THR A 290 -15.94 -17.73 -9.52
N ILE A 291 -16.67 -18.78 -9.22
CA ILE A 291 -18.13 -18.75 -9.03
C ILE A 291 -18.55 -19.77 -7.98
N SER A 292 -19.58 -19.43 -7.20
CA SER A 292 -20.28 -20.38 -6.32
C SER A 292 -21.74 -20.47 -6.76
N VAL A 293 -22.18 -21.69 -6.99
CA VAL A 293 -23.56 -21.98 -7.40
C VAL A 293 -24.28 -22.66 -6.23
N PRO A 294 -25.42 -22.14 -5.77
CA PRO A 294 -26.20 -22.77 -4.71
C PRO A 294 -26.44 -24.26 -5.03
N LEU A 295 -26.25 -25.12 -4.06
CA LEU A 295 -26.40 -26.59 -4.13
C LEU A 295 -25.37 -27.33 -5.00
N LEU A 296 -24.62 -26.65 -5.89
CA LEU A 296 -23.63 -27.28 -6.77
C LEU A 296 -22.19 -27.06 -6.28
N GLY A 297 -21.97 -26.11 -5.36
CA GLY A 297 -20.64 -25.79 -4.81
C GLY A 297 -19.91 -24.67 -5.53
N SER A 298 -18.63 -24.56 -5.23
CA SER A 298 -17.74 -23.53 -5.77
C SER A 298 -16.84 -24.11 -6.86
N PHE A 299 -16.59 -23.33 -7.93
CA PHE A 299 -15.84 -23.77 -9.11
C PHE A 299 -14.77 -22.76 -9.51
N GLY A 300 -13.67 -23.29 -10.04
CA GLY A 300 -12.53 -22.52 -10.52
C GLY A 300 -11.66 -21.98 -9.38
N GLU A 301 -10.90 -20.96 -9.67
CA GLU A 301 -9.97 -20.27 -8.75
C GLU A 301 -10.36 -18.80 -8.62
N ALA A 302 -9.86 -18.12 -7.57
CA ALA A 302 -9.93 -16.66 -7.49
C ALA A 302 -8.94 -16.00 -8.46
N ALA A 303 -9.23 -14.75 -8.84
CA ALA A 303 -8.22 -13.90 -9.46
C ALA A 303 -7.20 -13.42 -8.41
N PHE A 304 -5.97 -13.14 -8.85
CA PHE A 304 -4.97 -12.46 -8.02
C PHE A 304 -4.58 -11.13 -8.69
N VAL A 305 -4.61 -10.05 -7.94
CA VAL A 305 -4.29 -8.71 -8.41
C VAL A 305 -3.13 -8.16 -7.60
N GLU A 306 -2.09 -7.72 -8.27
CA GLU A 306 -0.95 -7.06 -7.63
C GLU A 306 -0.87 -5.62 -8.12
N GLY A 307 -0.70 -4.68 -7.17
CA GLY A 307 -0.53 -3.27 -7.44
C GLY A 307 0.91 -2.82 -7.18
N TYR A 308 1.49 -2.10 -8.13
CA TYR A 308 2.75 -1.39 -7.93
C TYR A 308 2.48 0.10 -7.70
N GLY A 309 3.16 0.67 -6.71
CA GLY A 309 3.07 2.07 -6.36
C GLY A 309 3.84 2.43 -5.10
N MET A 310 3.80 3.71 -4.76
CA MET A 310 4.49 4.26 -3.59
C MET A 310 3.78 5.50 -3.09
N VAL A 311 4.25 6.06 -1.98
CA VAL A 311 3.68 7.29 -1.41
C VAL A 311 3.80 8.43 -2.40
N GLU A 312 4.97 8.58 -3.02
CA GLU A 312 5.34 9.67 -3.93
C GLU A 312 4.50 9.72 -5.22
N VAL A 313 3.65 8.73 -5.45
CA VAL A 313 2.69 8.70 -6.57
C VAL A 313 1.23 8.58 -6.09
N ALA A 314 1.00 8.91 -4.83
CA ALA A 314 -0.33 8.86 -4.19
C ALA A 314 -1.01 7.47 -4.29
N GLY A 315 -0.25 6.39 -4.43
CA GLY A 315 -0.78 5.04 -4.45
C GLY A 315 -0.32 4.18 -5.62
N GLY A 316 -1.25 3.52 -6.33
CA GLY A 316 -0.94 2.59 -7.40
C GLY A 316 -0.76 3.26 -8.76
N VAL A 317 0.21 2.80 -9.54
CA VAL A 317 0.52 3.29 -10.91
C VAL A 317 0.47 2.18 -11.96
N ALA A 318 0.56 0.93 -11.54
CA ALA A 318 0.39 -0.24 -12.39
C ALA A 318 -0.33 -1.36 -11.64
N ALA A 319 -0.96 -2.23 -12.38
CA ALA A 319 -1.59 -3.43 -11.87
C ALA A 319 -1.29 -4.64 -12.73
N LYS A 320 -1.05 -5.76 -12.07
CA LYS A 320 -0.88 -7.07 -12.67
C LYS A 320 -2.05 -7.94 -12.24
N VAL A 321 -2.72 -8.55 -13.19
CA VAL A 321 -3.86 -9.42 -12.94
C VAL A 321 -3.52 -10.83 -13.39
N SER A 322 -3.59 -11.78 -12.46
CA SER A 322 -3.60 -13.22 -12.75
C SER A 322 -5.05 -13.70 -12.73
N PRO A 323 -5.66 -13.90 -13.91
CA PRO A 323 -7.06 -14.32 -13.98
C PRO A 323 -7.22 -15.77 -13.46
N PRO A 324 -8.45 -16.17 -13.12
CA PRO A 324 -8.74 -17.54 -12.73
C PRO A 324 -8.27 -18.56 -13.77
N MET A 325 -7.76 -19.69 -13.31
CA MET A 325 -7.38 -20.85 -14.14
C MET A 325 -6.33 -20.59 -15.23
N LEU A 326 -5.75 -19.39 -15.30
CA LEU A 326 -4.67 -19.07 -16.23
C LEU A 326 -3.38 -18.82 -15.46
N PRO A 327 -2.24 -19.42 -15.87
CA PRO A 327 -0.95 -19.24 -15.21
C PRO A 327 -0.22 -17.95 -15.63
N ILE A 328 -0.94 -16.96 -16.14
CA ILE A 328 -0.40 -15.67 -16.57
C ILE A 328 -0.52 -14.62 -15.45
N GLY A 329 0.28 -13.57 -15.53
CA GLY A 329 0.25 -12.46 -14.58
C GLY A 329 0.88 -12.81 -13.22
N LEU A 330 1.70 -13.85 -13.13
CA LEU A 330 2.53 -14.18 -11.97
C LEU A 330 4.01 -13.88 -12.30
N GLY A 331 4.81 -13.65 -11.25
CA GLY A 331 6.23 -13.34 -11.39
C GLY A 331 6.55 -11.83 -11.27
N ASP A 332 7.73 -11.42 -11.70
CA ASP A 332 8.36 -10.14 -11.33
C ASP A 332 7.89 -8.92 -12.15
N SER A 333 6.99 -9.11 -13.11
CA SER A 333 6.39 -7.98 -13.85
C SER A 333 5.61 -7.07 -12.90
N LEU A 334 5.80 -5.75 -13.03
CA LEU A 334 4.98 -4.75 -12.32
C LEU A 334 3.57 -4.58 -12.90
N GLY A 335 3.29 -5.27 -14.01
CA GLY A 335 1.98 -5.26 -14.67
C GLY A 335 1.80 -4.15 -15.70
N ILE A 336 0.54 -3.83 -15.99
CA ILE A 336 0.15 -2.84 -16.99
C ILE A 336 -0.03 -1.49 -16.29
N ARG A 337 0.46 -0.43 -16.91
CA ARG A 337 0.28 0.95 -16.45
C ARG A 337 -1.20 1.30 -16.32
N LEU A 338 -1.56 1.95 -15.23
CA LEU A 338 -2.90 2.52 -15.08
C LEU A 338 -3.08 3.73 -16.04
N PRO A 339 -4.33 4.04 -16.42
CA PRO A 339 -4.59 5.18 -17.30
C PRO A 339 -4.00 6.50 -16.77
N GLY A 340 -3.40 7.29 -17.66
CA GLY A 340 -2.77 8.55 -17.31
C GLY A 340 -1.33 8.46 -16.80
N TRP A 341 -0.76 7.26 -16.68
CA TRP A 341 0.61 7.06 -16.26
C TRP A 341 1.54 6.78 -17.44
N GLU A 342 2.74 7.33 -17.36
CA GLU A 342 3.84 7.10 -18.28
C GLU A 342 5.03 6.51 -17.51
N PHE A 343 5.72 5.57 -18.16
CA PHE A 343 6.92 4.91 -17.64
C PHE A 343 8.07 5.14 -18.61
N ARG A 344 9.24 5.51 -18.09
CA ARG A 344 10.49 5.42 -18.82
C ARG A 344 11.53 4.71 -17.98
N VAL A 345 12.44 4.00 -18.64
CA VAL A 345 13.56 3.31 -18.00
C VAL A 345 14.84 3.96 -18.52
N VAL A 346 15.64 4.48 -17.59
CA VAL A 346 16.85 5.24 -17.93
C VAL A 346 18.09 4.62 -17.31
N ASP A 347 19.24 4.84 -17.95
CA ASP A 347 20.56 4.49 -17.43
C ASP A 347 21.05 5.54 -16.39
N ASP A 348 22.31 5.38 -15.96
CA ASP A 348 22.93 6.28 -14.97
C ASP A 348 23.14 7.71 -15.51
N GLU A 349 23.21 7.88 -16.85
CA GLU A 349 23.31 9.15 -17.55
C GLU A 349 21.94 9.82 -17.73
N GLY A 350 20.84 9.10 -17.44
CA GLY A 350 19.44 9.58 -17.59
C GLY A 350 18.89 9.36 -19.01
N GLU A 351 19.59 8.64 -19.86
CA GLU A 351 19.15 8.31 -21.22
C GLU A 351 18.30 7.02 -21.23
N PRO A 352 17.32 6.92 -22.12
CA PRO A 352 16.50 5.72 -22.24
C PRO A 352 17.33 4.48 -22.53
N VAL A 353 17.18 3.42 -21.73
CA VAL A 353 17.90 2.16 -21.95
C VAL A 353 17.53 1.50 -23.27
N ARG A 354 18.50 0.79 -23.87
CA ARG A 354 18.35 0.07 -25.14
C ARG A 354 18.57 -1.44 -24.94
N GLY A 355 18.04 -2.23 -25.87
CA GLY A 355 18.36 -3.66 -25.95
C GLY A 355 17.90 -4.50 -24.76
N GLY A 356 16.95 -4.03 -23.95
CA GLY A 356 16.45 -4.77 -22.77
C GLY A 356 17.37 -4.68 -21.55
N ALA A 357 18.31 -3.73 -21.53
CA ALA A 357 19.13 -3.44 -20.36
C ALA A 357 18.27 -2.99 -19.16
N SER A 358 18.77 -3.21 -17.96
CA SER A 358 18.16 -2.69 -16.74
C SER A 358 18.50 -1.21 -16.57
N GLY A 359 17.58 -0.46 -15.95
CA GLY A 359 17.77 0.94 -15.62
C GLY A 359 16.80 1.39 -14.55
N GLU A 360 16.92 2.65 -14.09
CA GLU A 360 16.00 3.24 -13.14
C GLU A 360 14.63 3.48 -13.79
N LEU A 361 13.57 3.03 -13.12
CA LEU A 361 12.21 3.37 -13.49
C LEU A 361 11.90 4.82 -13.10
N GLN A 362 11.42 5.59 -14.07
CA GLN A 362 10.87 6.90 -13.83
C GLN A 362 9.40 6.95 -14.21
N LEU A 363 8.62 7.70 -13.43
CA LEU A 363 7.16 7.77 -13.54
C LEU A 363 6.72 9.20 -13.81
N ARG A 364 5.73 9.37 -14.68
CA ARG A 364 5.01 10.63 -14.86
C ARG A 364 3.52 10.36 -14.90
N GLY A 365 2.73 11.15 -14.16
CA GLY A 365 1.28 10.96 -14.12
C GLY A 365 0.59 11.80 -13.05
N PRO A 366 -0.74 11.66 -12.95
CA PRO A 366 -1.58 12.57 -12.16
C PRO A 366 -1.38 12.51 -10.64
N GLY A 367 -0.69 11.47 -10.14
CA GLY A 367 -0.48 11.25 -8.70
C GLY A 367 0.95 11.51 -8.25
N VAL A 368 1.85 11.97 -9.14
CA VAL A 368 3.21 12.37 -8.73
C VAL A 368 3.12 13.49 -7.70
N LEU A 369 3.90 13.40 -6.62
CA LEU A 369 3.94 14.39 -5.55
C LEU A 369 4.36 15.77 -6.10
N GLU A 370 3.92 16.84 -5.45
CA GLU A 370 4.40 18.20 -5.78
C GLU A 370 5.83 18.43 -5.25
N GLY A 371 6.17 17.77 -4.13
CA GLY A 371 7.48 17.82 -3.50
C GLY A 371 7.47 17.15 -2.13
N TYR A 372 8.59 17.26 -1.44
CA TYR A 372 8.64 16.99 -0.01
C TYR A 372 8.50 18.31 0.76
N TRP A 373 7.60 18.32 1.74
CA TRP A 373 7.25 19.50 2.51
C TRP A 373 8.48 20.21 3.10
N GLY A 374 8.72 21.45 2.66
CA GLY A 374 9.84 22.26 3.11
C GLY A 374 11.24 21.68 2.79
N ASP A 375 11.35 20.72 1.87
CA ASP A 375 12.60 20.03 1.56
C ASP A 375 12.91 20.04 0.06
N GLU A 376 13.34 21.21 -0.42
CA GLU A 376 13.67 21.44 -1.84
C GLU A 376 14.80 20.52 -2.33
N ALA A 377 15.79 20.25 -1.46
CA ALA A 377 16.93 19.42 -1.84
C ALA A 377 16.54 17.96 -2.13
N ASN A 378 15.72 17.36 -1.29
CA ASN A 378 15.20 16.03 -1.54
C ASN A 378 14.15 16.01 -2.66
N THR A 379 13.39 17.08 -2.83
CA THR A 379 12.46 17.23 -3.96
C THR A 379 13.23 17.21 -5.29
N ALA A 380 14.26 18.04 -5.43
CA ALA A 380 15.12 18.07 -6.62
C ALA A 380 15.88 16.75 -6.86
N ALA A 381 16.15 15.98 -5.82
CA ALA A 381 16.79 14.66 -5.97
C ALA A 381 15.87 13.61 -6.58
N VAL A 382 14.55 13.74 -6.40
CA VAL A 382 13.57 12.75 -6.89
C VAL A 382 12.75 13.22 -8.09
N LEU A 383 12.58 14.53 -8.29
CA LEU A 383 11.89 15.11 -9.45
C LEU A 383 12.88 15.64 -10.46
N THR A 384 12.72 15.24 -11.71
CA THR A 384 13.48 15.80 -12.84
C THR A 384 12.86 17.12 -13.30
N GLU A 385 13.64 17.96 -14.00
CA GLU A 385 13.14 19.25 -14.53
C GLU A 385 11.96 19.08 -15.51
N ASP A 386 11.87 17.95 -16.21
CA ASP A 386 10.80 17.60 -17.14
C ASP A 386 9.62 16.85 -16.48
N GLY A 387 9.56 16.83 -15.12
CA GLY A 387 8.42 16.38 -14.34
C GLY A 387 8.32 14.85 -14.17
N TRP A 388 9.42 14.13 -14.28
CA TRP A 388 9.45 12.70 -13.96
C TRP A 388 9.90 12.47 -12.52
N LEU A 389 9.25 11.52 -11.88
CA LEU A 389 9.66 11.01 -10.56
C LEU A 389 10.69 9.89 -10.76
N ARG A 390 11.86 10.02 -10.15
CA ARG A 390 12.85 8.98 -9.95
C ARG A 390 12.37 8.05 -8.85
N THR A 391 12.11 6.78 -9.16
CA THR A 391 11.54 5.85 -8.18
C THR A 391 12.59 5.21 -7.28
N GLY A 392 13.84 5.19 -7.72
CA GLY A 392 14.89 4.39 -7.13
C GLY A 392 14.69 2.88 -7.32
N ASP A 393 13.72 2.46 -8.13
CA ASP A 393 13.52 1.07 -8.52
C ASP A 393 14.23 0.76 -9.83
N LEU A 394 15.00 -0.32 -9.83
CA LEU A 394 15.62 -0.87 -11.03
C LEU A 394 14.66 -1.84 -11.70
N VAL A 395 14.48 -1.63 -12.99
CA VAL A 395 13.59 -2.46 -13.81
C VAL A 395 14.24 -2.79 -15.14
N ARG A 396 13.72 -3.80 -15.79
CA ARG A 396 14.04 -4.18 -17.16
C ARG A 396 12.78 -4.05 -18.01
N PRO A 397 12.85 -3.48 -19.23
CA PRO A 397 11.73 -3.47 -20.16
C PRO A 397 11.20 -4.89 -20.40
N GLY A 398 9.89 -5.05 -20.30
CA GLY A 398 9.14 -6.27 -20.53
C GLY A 398 8.25 -6.19 -21.77
N PRO A 399 7.55 -7.27 -22.12
CA PRO A 399 6.64 -7.31 -23.26
C PRO A 399 5.46 -6.35 -23.07
N LEU A 400 4.88 -5.87 -24.18
CA LEU A 400 3.68 -5.01 -24.20
C LEU A 400 3.82 -3.71 -23.40
N GLY A 401 5.04 -3.18 -23.23
CA GLY A 401 5.29 -1.96 -22.48
C GLY A 401 5.19 -2.12 -20.96
N THR A 402 5.23 -3.37 -20.47
CA THR A 402 5.42 -3.66 -19.04
C THR A 402 6.88 -3.49 -18.65
N VAL A 403 7.15 -3.51 -17.36
CA VAL A 403 8.50 -3.54 -16.80
C VAL A 403 8.60 -4.67 -15.79
N VAL A 404 9.78 -5.28 -15.70
CA VAL A 404 10.09 -6.34 -14.75
C VAL A 404 10.96 -5.76 -13.64
N PHE A 405 10.56 -5.96 -12.40
CA PHE A 405 11.30 -5.48 -11.24
C PHE A 405 12.59 -6.27 -11.05
N CYS A 406 13.70 -5.55 -10.89
CA CYS A 406 15.04 -6.13 -10.68
C CYS A 406 15.61 -5.83 -9.30
N GLY A 407 15.02 -4.87 -8.57
CA GLY A 407 15.48 -4.47 -7.25
C GLY A 407 15.43 -2.96 -7.02
N ARG A 408 16.20 -2.48 -6.04
CA ARG A 408 16.35 -1.06 -5.74
C ARG A 408 17.74 -0.59 -6.07
N VAL A 409 17.90 0.60 -6.65
CA VAL A 409 19.19 1.23 -6.96
C VAL A 409 20.13 1.18 -5.73
N LYS A 410 19.62 1.56 -4.56
CA LYS A 410 20.39 1.59 -3.31
C LYS A 410 20.73 0.22 -2.70
N ASN A 411 20.07 -0.85 -3.14
CA ASN A 411 20.25 -2.20 -2.60
C ASN A 411 21.09 -3.10 -3.51
N VAL A 412 21.48 -2.61 -4.67
CA VAL A 412 22.33 -3.34 -5.60
C VAL A 412 23.66 -3.63 -4.92
N VAL A 413 24.17 -4.85 -5.09
CA VAL A 413 25.46 -5.26 -4.56
C VAL A 413 26.51 -5.22 -5.67
N LEU A 414 27.56 -4.43 -5.47
CA LEU A 414 28.66 -4.31 -6.43
C LEU A 414 29.81 -5.25 -6.01
N SER A 415 29.77 -6.50 -6.47
CA SER A 415 30.70 -7.54 -6.07
C SER A 415 31.69 -7.91 -7.17
N GLY A 416 32.95 -7.56 -7.00
CA GLY A 416 34.04 -7.92 -7.92
C GLY A 416 33.85 -7.37 -9.34
N GLY A 417 33.25 -6.19 -9.49
CA GLY A 417 32.96 -5.56 -10.77
C GLY A 417 31.66 -6.05 -11.44
N TYR A 418 30.91 -6.92 -10.76
CA TYR A 418 29.58 -7.37 -11.22
C TYR A 418 28.49 -6.70 -10.41
N THR A 419 27.42 -6.33 -11.09
CA THR A 419 26.18 -5.88 -10.48
C THR A 419 25.32 -7.09 -10.12
N VAL A 420 25.01 -7.25 -8.83
CA VAL A 420 24.12 -8.31 -8.33
C VAL A 420 22.83 -7.68 -7.81
N TYR A 421 21.72 -8.15 -8.31
CA TYR A 421 20.39 -7.73 -7.88
C TYR A 421 19.92 -8.65 -6.75
N PRO A 422 19.78 -8.15 -5.50
CA PRO A 422 19.37 -8.97 -4.36
C PRO A 422 18.10 -9.77 -4.61
N THR A 423 17.08 -9.15 -5.19
CA THR A 423 15.78 -9.81 -5.45
C THR A 423 15.90 -11.05 -6.33
N GLU A 424 16.81 -11.05 -7.31
CA GLU A 424 17.07 -12.23 -8.16
C GLU A 424 17.62 -13.38 -7.31
N VAL A 425 18.57 -13.09 -6.43
CA VAL A 425 19.19 -14.10 -5.55
C VAL A 425 18.21 -14.56 -4.46
N GLU A 426 17.39 -13.65 -3.93
CA GLU A 426 16.32 -13.94 -2.98
C GLU A 426 15.32 -14.93 -3.58
N THR A 427 14.84 -14.65 -4.79
CA THR A 427 13.93 -15.53 -5.53
C THR A 427 14.54 -16.92 -5.74
N ASP A 428 15.79 -16.98 -6.19
CA ASP A 428 16.49 -18.25 -6.40
C ASP A 428 16.63 -19.04 -5.08
N LEU A 429 16.94 -18.39 -3.95
CA LEU A 429 17.04 -19.06 -2.65
C LEU A 429 15.69 -19.55 -2.14
N GLU A 430 14.62 -18.82 -2.37
CA GLU A 430 13.26 -19.18 -1.97
C GLU A 430 12.68 -20.36 -2.77
N GLU A 431 13.30 -20.74 -3.92
CA GLU A 431 12.98 -21.99 -4.60
C GLU A 431 13.40 -23.27 -3.80
N HIS A 432 14.28 -23.11 -2.80
CA HIS A 432 14.62 -24.26 -1.95
C HIS A 432 13.45 -24.61 -1.04
N ARG A 433 13.04 -25.88 -1.06
CA ARG A 433 11.84 -26.38 -0.34
C ARG A 433 11.79 -26.01 1.15
N ASP A 434 12.95 -25.88 1.80
CA ASP A 434 13.09 -25.62 3.23
C ASP A 434 13.25 -24.13 3.56
N VAL A 435 13.35 -23.26 2.55
CA VAL A 435 13.44 -21.80 2.72
C VAL A 435 12.04 -21.21 2.72
N ALA A 436 11.72 -20.40 3.74
CA ALA A 436 10.48 -19.66 3.84
C ALA A 436 10.62 -18.23 3.33
N GLU A 437 11.80 -17.63 3.55
CA GLU A 437 12.07 -16.24 3.18
C GLU A 437 13.58 -16.00 3.15
N ALA A 438 14.07 -15.24 2.17
CA ALA A 438 15.45 -14.86 2.04
C ALA A 438 15.59 -13.35 1.85
N VAL A 439 16.63 -12.75 2.46
CA VAL A 439 17.00 -11.34 2.28
C VAL A 439 18.48 -11.26 1.97
N VAL A 440 18.81 -10.75 0.79
CA VAL A 440 20.18 -10.66 0.28
C VAL A 440 20.71 -9.24 0.41
N LEU A 441 21.96 -9.13 0.86
CA LEU A 441 22.59 -7.87 1.21
C LEU A 441 24.03 -7.82 0.64
N GLY A 442 24.51 -6.60 0.36
CA GLY A 442 25.93 -6.32 0.19
C GLY A 442 26.55 -5.93 1.53
N VAL A 443 27.67 -6.54 1.87
CA VAL A 443 28.49 -6.10 3.00
C VAL A 443 29.88 -5.75 2.51
N PRO A 444 30.57 -4.75 3.11
CA PRO A 444 31.91 -4.38 2.70
C PRO A 444 32.88 -5.56 2.68
N ASP A 445 33.65 -5.70 1.61
CA ASP A 445 34.62 -6.78 1.41
C ASP A 445 35.89 -6.21 0.77
N ALA A 446 37.04 -6.45 1.40
CA ALA A 446 38.34 -5.89 0.97
C ALA A 446 38.77 -6.35 -0.44
N ARG A 447 38.32 -7.51 -0.91
CA ARG A 447 38.69 -8.11 -2.19
C ARG A 447 37.71 -7.79 -3.31
N PHE A 448 36.44 -7.70 -2.97
CA PHE A 448 35.34 -7.60 -3.97
C PHE A 448 34.62 -6.26 -3.96
N GLY A 449 35.03 -5.32 -3.06
CA GLY A 449 34.29 -4.10 -2.76
C GLY A 449 33.10 -4.42 -1.85
N GLU A 450 32.17 -5.25 -2.33
CA GLU A 450 31.09 -5.84 -1.52
C GLU A 450 31.04 -7.36 -1.70
N SER A 451 30.63 -8.04 -0.65
CA SER A 451 30.33 -9.47 -0.64
C SER A 451 28.83 -9.69 -0.56
N VAL A 452 28.32 -10.56 -1.42
CA VAL A 452 26.92 -10.98 -1.37
C VAL A 452 26.72 -11.90 -0.16
N VAL A 453 25.78 -11.54 0.72
CA VAL A 453 25.40 -12.34 1.90
C VAL A 453 23.89 -12.49 1.98
N ALA A 454 23.39 -13.51 2.68
CA ALA A 454 21.95 -13.73 2.82
C ALA A 454 21.55 -14.06 4.26
N ALA A 455 20.51 -13.36 4.76
CA ALA A 455 19.76 -13.79 5.94
C ALA A 455 18.57 -14.62 5.47
N VAL A 456 18.36 -15.79 6.05
CA VAL A 456 17.37 -16.77 5.59
C VAL A 456 16.53 -17.25 6.77
N ARG A 457 15.21 -17.24 6.61
CA ARG A 457 14.26 -17.87 7.52
C ARG A 457 13.84 -19.21 6.93
N LEU A 458 13.99 -20.27 7.72
CA LEU A 458 13.60 -21.62 7.32
C LEU A 458 12.11 -21.86 7.57
N ARG A 459 11.55 -22.83 6.86
CA ARG A 459 10.22 -23.38 7.15
C ARG A 459 10.24 -24.16 8.47
N PRO A 460 9.14 -24.21 9.21
CA PRO A 460 9.07 -25.02 10.44
C PRO A 460 9.45 -26.48 10.20
N GLY A 461 10.34 -27.00 11.05
CA GLY A 461 10.80 -28.40 10.97
C GLY A 461 11.87 -28.69 9.91
N ALA A 462 12.40 -27.68 9.24
CA ALA A 462 13.50 -27.85 8.29
C ALA A 462 14.84 -28.14 9.01
N GLU A 463 15.60 -29.10 8.49
CA GLU A 463 16.93 -29.51 9.00
C GLU A 463 18.06 -29.08 8.02
N LEU A 464 17.95 -27.93 7.40
CA LEU A 464 18.92 -27.40 6.44
C LEU A 464 20.07 -26.71 7.19
N THR A 465 21.31 -26.90 6.72
CA THR A 465 22.48 -26.14 7.23
C THR A 465 22.87 -25.02 6.27
N GLU A 466 23.56 -23.99 6.80
CA GLU A 466 24.02 -22.86 5.99
C GLU A 466 24.94 -23.33 4.85
N GLU A 467 25.86 -24.27 5.12
CA GLU A 467 26.77 -24.83 4.11
C GLU A 467 26.01 -25.64 3.04
N ALA A 468 24.93 -26.34 3.42
CA ALA A 468 24.13 -27.09 2.47
C ALA A 468 23.39 -26.11 1.53
N LEU A 469 22.82 -25.04 2.07
CA LEU A 469 22.15 -24.02 1.26
C LEU A 469 23.15 -23.25 0.37
N MET A 470 24.33 -22.91 0.87
CA MET A 470 25.38 -22.30 0.04
C MET A 470 25.82 -23.21 -1.11
N ARG A 471 26.00 -24.52 -0.86
CA ARG A 471 26.32 -25.48 -1.94
C ARG A 471 25.19 -25.55 -2.97
N TRP A 472 23.96 -25.62 -2.51
CA TRP A 472 22.79 -25.65 -3.38
C TRP A 472 22.70 -24.38 -4.24
N ALA A 473 22.87 -23.20 -3.66
CA ALA A 473 22.88 -21.91 -4.35
C ALA A 473 24.01 -21.84 -5.40
N SER A 474 25.22 -22.29 -5.06
CA SER A 474 26.38 -22.26 -5.96
C SER A 474 26.22 -23.15 -7.20
N GLN A 475 25.33 -24.14 -7.17
CA GLN A 475 25.03 -25.01 -8.31
C GLN A 475 23.97 -24.43 -9.25
N ARG A 476 23.16 -23.49 -8.78
CA ARG A 476 21.99 -22.95 -9.50
C ARG A 476 22.23 -21.52 -10.04
N MET A 477 23.12 -20.76 -9.46
CA MET A 477 23.37 -19.40 -9.86
C MET A 477 24.85 -19.15 -10.18
N ALA A 478 25.10 -18.08 -10.92
CA ALA A 478 26.46 -17.67 -11.28
C ALA A 478 27.29 -17.40 -10.02
N ARG A 479 28.57 -17.80 -10.03
CA ARG A 479 29.46 -17.74 -8.86
C ARG A 479 29.58 -16.34 -8.21
N TYR A 480 29.43 -15.28 -8.99
CA TYR A 480 29.49 -13.90 -8.49
C TYR A 480 28.20 -13.49 -7.77
N LYS A 481 27.05 -14.14 -8.06
CA LYS A 481 25.75 -13.90 -7.42
C LYS A 481 25.55 -14.73 -6.16
N ALA A 482 26.15 -15.91 -6.11
CA ALA A 482 25.95 -16.84 -4.99
C ALA A 482 26.42 -16.21 -3.67
N PRO A 483 25.57 -16.26 -2.61
CA PRO A 483 25.94 -15.75 -1.30
C PRO A 483 27.20 -16.44 -0.78
N ARG A 484 28.15 -15.63 -0.28
CA ARG A 484 29.39 -16.11 0.31
C ARG A 484 29.24 -16.47 1.79
N ARG A 485 28.18 -15.98 2.40
CA ARG A 485 27.80 -16.25 3.78
C ARG A 485 26.29 -16.24 3.89
N ILE A 486 25.74 -17.21 4.59
CA ILE A 486 24.32 -17.29 4.92
C ILE A 486 24.20 -17.34 6.44
N VAL A 487 23.20 -16.69 7.00
CA VAL A 487 22.86 -16.75 8.42
C VAL A 487 21.37 -17.06 8.52
N PHE A 488 21.01 -18.08 9.30
CA PHE A 488 19.63 -18.36 9.60
C PHE A 488 19.10 -17.48 10.72
N VAL A 489 17.87 -16.99 10.54
CA VAL A 489 17.17 -16.14 11.51
C VAL A 489 15.80 -16.74 11.79
N ASP A 490 15.34 -16.62 13.03
CA ASP A 490 14.01 -17.09 13.42
C ASP A 490 12.92 -16.19 12.85
N GLU A 491 13.17 -14.87 12.83
CA GLU A 491 12.25 -13.85 12.31
C GLU A 491 13.01 -12.77 11.53
N MET A 492 12.40 -12.28 10.45
CA MET A 492 12.92 -11.10 9.74
C MET A 492 12.54 -9.82 10.52
N PRO A 493 13.51 -8.94 10.83
CA PRO A 493 13.20 -7.66 11.44
C PRO A 493 12.41 -6.80 10.47
N VAL A 494 11.23 -6.33 10.88
CA VAL A 494 10.35 -5.53 10.04
C VAL A 494 10.03 -4.18 10.65
N THR A 495 9.65 -3.23 9.80
CA THR A 495 9.08 -1.93 10.21
C THR A 495 7.62 -2.10 10.65
N GLY A 496 7.01 -1.03 11.19
CA GLY A 496 5.59 -0.99 11.47
C GLY A 496 4.68 -1.20 10.24
N THR A 497 5.22 -1.03 9.04
CA THR A 497 4.54 -1.32 7.76
C THR A 497 4.91 -2.70 7.20
N ARG A 498 5.52 -3.57 8.02
CA ARG A 498 5.95 -4.93 7.67
C ARG A 498 7.01 -5.02 6.57
N LYS A 499 7.76 -3.93 6.29
CA LYS A 499 8.92 -3.97 5.38
C LYS A 499 10.16 -4.42 6.13
N VAL A 500 10.97 -5.27 5.51
CA VAL A 500 12.21 -5.78 6.10
C VAL A 500 13.21 -4.65 6.36
N GLN A 501 13.78 -4.64 7.56
CA GLN A 501 14.81 -3.69 7.99
C GLN A 501 16.21 -4.26 7.64
N ARG A 502 16.66 -4.02 6.41
CA ARG A 502 17.93 -4.55 5.87
C ARG A 502 19.14 -4.16 6.70
N ASP A 503 19.16 -2.94 7.26
CA ASP A 503 20.27 -2.44 8.08
C ASP A 503 20.46 -3.29 9.35
N LYS A 504 19.37 -3.78 9.96
CA LYS A 504 19.47 -4.68 11.11
C LYS A 504 20.03 -6.06 10.74
N LEU A 505 19.68 -6.55 9.55
CA LEU A 505 20.24 -7.80 9.04
C LEU A 505 21.71 -7.66 8.67
N ALA A 506 22.12 -6.53 8.08
CA ALA A 506 23.52 -6.27 7.75
C ALA A 506 24.44 -6.34 8.97
N ALA A 507 23.96 -5.92 10.14
CA ALA A 507 24.69 -6.00 11.40
C ALA A 507 25.09 -7.44 11.79
N LEU A 508 24.32 -8.46 11.38
CA LEU A 508 24.64 -9.88 11.63
C LEU A 508 25.92 -10.34 10.90
N PHE A 509 26.34 -9.61 9.88
CA PHE A 509 27.48 -9.95 9.04
C PHE A 509 28.70 -9.08 9.33
N THR A 510 28.56 -7.98 10.08
CA THR A 510 29.66 -7.06 10.41
C THR A 510 30.34 -7.37 11.74
N THR A 511 29.84 -8.31 12.53
CA THR A 511 30.34 -8.72 13.85
C THR A 511 31.16 -10.03 13.78
N ALA A 512 32.11 -10.14 12.84
CA ALA A 512 33.05 -11.26 12.83
C ALA A 512 34.45 -10.77 12.46
#